data_7eaedf3a8220a32b933e235eedd401e1
#
_entry.id   7eaedf3a8220a32b933e235eedd401e1
#
_cell.length_a   1.000
_cell.length_b   1.000
_cell.length_c   1.000
_cell.angle_alpha   90.00
_cell.angle_beta   90.00
_cell.angle_gamma   90.00
#
_symmetry.space_group_name_H-M   'P 1'
#
loop_
_entity.id
_entity.type
_entity.pdbx_description
1 polymer ?
#
loop_
_entity_poly.entity_id
_entity_poly.type
_entity_poly.pdbx_seq_one_letter_code
_entity_poly.pdbx_strand_id
1 'polypeptide(L)'
;MEHTKHLWRAILIWVIVTIGYVLARGFLVPESFGKYGHYRGDNVEEQMNIRVPRHGAGIESCAVCHEDRVKSVAQTPHKVINCETCHGPLRTHVEYDSIEAFLENPDDYDRTGPMEIHSAQELCIKCHDAQSAKPKGYPQVVVVTHLEEREMELEPDVCLECHDPHDPQM
;
A
#
# COMPACT_ATOMS: atom_id res chain seq x y z
N MET A 1 22.10 46.69 42.53
CA MET A 1 22.13 45.78 41.37
C MET A 1 22.77 44.41 41.65
N GLU A 2 23.27 44.11 42.84
CA GLU A 2 23.85 42.79 43.15
C GLU A 2 22.80 41.69 43.39
N HIS A 3 21.64 42.03 43.90
CA HIS A 3 20.58 41.08 44.24
C HIS A 3 19.87 40.47 43.00
N THR A 4 20.08 41.00 41.80
CA THR A 4 19.45 40.48 40.58
C THR A 4 20.37 39.66 39.68
N LYS A 5 21.67 39.55 40.07
CA LYS A 5 22.66 38.83 39.24
C LYS A 5 22.29 37.36 38.98
N HIS A 6 21.68 36.70 39.98
CA HIS A 6 21.23 35.31 39.86
C HIS A 6 20.05 35.17 38.88
N LEU A 7 19.14 36.14 38.83
CA LEU A 7 18.02 36.14 37.88
C LEU A 7 18.54 36.28 36.46
N TRP A 8 19.47 37.20 36.22
CA TRP A 8 20.06 37.35 34.90
C TRP A 8 20.84 36.13 34.41
N ARG A 9 21.52 35.42 35.35
CA ARG A 9 22.18 34.14 35.01
C ARG A 9 21.18 33.09 34.64
N ALA A 10 20.07 32.95 35.38
CA ALA A 10 19.00 31.99 35.04
C ALA A 10 18.35 32.30 33.70
N ILE A 11 18.05 33.57 33.40
CA ILE A 11 17.52 34.01 32.12
C ILE A 11 18.50 33.69 30.97
N LEU A 12 19.80 34.01 31.18
CA LEU A 12 20.82 33.72 30.18
C LEU A 12 20.91 32.22 29.86
N ILE A 13 20.92 31.37 30.87
CA ILE A 13 20.93 29.92 30.70
C ILE A 13 19.68 29.48 29.92
N TRP A 14 18.51 29.97 30.32
CA TRP A 14 17.26 29.63 29.63
C TRP A 14 17.28 30.04 28.13
N VAL A 15 17.77 31.23 27.82
CA VAL A 15 17.92 31.72 26.44
C VAL A 15 18.89 30.84 25.65
N ILE A 16 20.04 30.48 26.23
CA ILE A 16 21.02 29.60 25.58
C ILE A 16 20.42 28.23 25.31
N VAL A 17 19.72 27.64 26.26
CA VAL A 17 19.05 26.33 26.08
C VAL A 17 17.97 26.41 25.03
N THR A 18 17.16 27.47 25.00
CA THR A 18 16.10 27.65 24.00
C THR A 18 16.68 27.81 22.59
N ILE A 19 17.72 28.65 22.43
CA ILE A 19 18.42 28.83 21.15
C ILE A 19 19.04 27.49 20.71
N GLY A 20 19.74 26.80 21.63
CA GLY A 20 20.33 25.50 21.36
C GLY A 20 19.28 24.46 20.92
N TYR A 21 18.12 24.44 21.56
CA TYR A 21 17.01 23.56 21.18
C TYR A 21 16.46 23.89 19.79
N VAL A 22 16.25 25.17 19.47
CA VAL A 22 15.73 25.59 18.15
C VAL A 22 16.70 25.22 17.04
N LEU A 23 18.01 25.46 17.27
CA LEU A 23 19.05 25.09 16.30
C LEU A 23 19.14 23.56 16.13
N ALA A 24 19.17 22.83 17.26
CA ALA A 24 19.21 21.36 17.22
C ALA A 24 17.99 20.79 16.51
N ARG A 25 16.81 21.35 16.76
CA ARG A 25 15.57 20.94 16.09
C ARG A 25 15.66 21.14 14.57
N GLY A 26 16.18 22.30 14.11
CA GLY A 26 16.32 22.56 12.69
C GLY A 26 17.30 21.61 11.98
N PHE A 27 18.27 21.06 12.73
CA PHE A 27 19.24 20.11 12.20
C PHE A 27 18.79 18.63 12.28
N LEU A 28 18.05 18.28 13.34
CA LEU A 28 17.74 16.90 13.68
C LEU A 28 16.34 16.46 13.23
N VAL A 29 15.45 17.41 12.97
CA VAL A 29 14.07 17.12 12.58
C VAL A 29 13.94 17.36 11.07
N PRO A 30 13.65 16.32 10.26
CA PRO A 30 13.46 16.47 8.82
C PRO A 30 12.24 17.33 8.49
N GLU A 31 12.24 17.97 7.31
CA GLU A 31 11.12 18.81 6.83
C GLU A 31 9.79 18.02 6.69
N SER A 32 9.91 16.71 6.45
CA SER A 32 8.78 15.80 6.35
C SER A 32 8.14 15.42 7.69
N PHE A 33 8.74 15.85 8.82
CA PHE A 33 8.22 15.51 10.14
C PHE A 33 6.81 16.06 10.38
N GLY A 34 5.89 15.16 10.67
CA GLY A 34 4.48 15.49 10.90
C GLY A 34 3.59 15.46 9.66
N LYS A 35 4.15 15.34 8.44
CA LYS A 35 3.33 15.16 7.22
C LYS A 35 2.49 13.89 7.25
N TYR A 36 3.01 12.83 7.87
CA TYR A 36 2.38 11.51 7.95
C TYR A 36 2.06 11.12 9.40
N GLY A 37 1.62 12.09 10.22
CA GLY A 37 1.26 11.88 11.61
C GLY A 37 2.49 11.62 12.50
N HIS A 38 2.47 10.53 13.27
CA HIS A 38 3.54 10.17 14.19
C HIS A 38 4.74 9.46 13.56
N TYR A 39 4.68 9.16 12.27
CA TYR A 39 5.75 8.48 11.56
C TYR A 39 6.85 9.47 11.15
N ARG A 40 8.07 8.96 10.98
CA ARG A 40 9.15 9.72 10.37
C ARG A 40 8.83 9.90 8.89
N GLY A 41 8.56 11.12 8.47
CA GLY A 41 8.17 11.43 7.11
C GLY A 41 9.24 11.10 6.07
N ASP A 42 10.52 11.33 6.38
CA ASP A 42 11.65 10.94 5.54
C ASP A 42 11.68 9.44 5.23
N ASN A 43 11.46 8.58 6.23
CA ASN A 43 11.38 7.15 6.01
C ASN A 43 10.17 6.75 5.14
N VAL A 44 9.04 7.43 5.32
CA VAL A 44 7.85 7.18 4.48
C VAL A 44 8.10 7.62 3.04
N GLU A 45 8.68 8.80 2.83
CA GLU A 45 9.03 9.30 1.50
C GLU A 45 10.06 8.40 0.80
N GLU A 46 11.07 7.93 1.53
CA GLU A 46 12.05 6.96 1.00
C GLU A 46 11.37 5.67 0.56
N GLN A 47 10.50 5.11 1.40
CA GLN A 47 9.75 3.89 1.07
C GLN A 47 8.81 4.08 -0.12
N MET A 48 8.21 5.25 -0.27
CA MET A 48 7.39 5.58 -1.44
C MET A 48 8.21 5.69 -2.72
N ASN A 49 9.42 6.23 -2.65
CA ASN A 49 10.31 6.38 -3.80
C ASN A 49 10.95 5.06 -4.26
N ILE A 50 11.13 4.10 -3.35
CA ILE A 50 11.67 2.76 -3.67
C ILE A 50 10.60 1.88 -4.31
N ARG A 51 9.33 2.08 -3.97
CA ARG A 51 8.23 1.27 -4.50
C ARG A 51 7.81 1.74 -5.88
N VAL A 52 7.50 0.78 -6.74
CA VAL A 52 6.85 1.10 -8.02
C VAL A 52 5.54 1.83 -7.73
N PRO A 53 5.31 3.01 -8.33
CA PRO A 53 4.08 3.75 -8.12
C PRO A 53 2.85 2.96 -8.60
N ARG A 54 1.72 3.22 -7.96
CA ARG A 54 0.43 2.70 -8.41
C ARG A 54 0.00 3.36 -9.71
N HIS A 55 -0.90 2.69 -10.43
CA HIS A 55 -1.43 3.20 -11.69
C HIS A 55 -2.23 4.51 -11.54
N GLY A 56 -2.81 4.78 -10.38
CA GLY A 56 -3.38 6.08 -10.05
C GLY A 56 -4.88 6.09 -9.85
N ALA A 57 -5.69 5.90 -10.89
CA ALA A 57 -7.15 6.01 -10.83
C ALA A 57 -7.89 4.75 -10.35
N GLY A 58 -7.20 3.82 -9.69
CA GLY A 58 -7.82 2.61 -9.17
C GLY A 58 -8.44 1.75 -10.29
N ILE A 59 -9.60 1.14 -10.00
CA ILE A 59 -10.29 0.23 -10.93
C ILE A 59 -10.66 0.93 -12.26
N GLU A 60 -10.96 2.22 -12.23
CA GLU A 60 -11.38 2.98 -13.42
C GLU A 60 -10.28 3.01 -14.49
N SER A 61 -9.03 3.16 -14.08
CA SER A 61 -7.92 3.15 -15.03
C SER A 61 -7.64 1.76 -15.64
N CYS A 62 -7.99 0.71 -14.94
CA CYS A 62 -7.90 -0.66 -15.46
C CYS A 62 -9.03 -0.96 -16.45
N ALA A 63 -10.23 -0.40 -16.19
CA ALA A 63 -11.43 -0.68 -16.96
C ALA A 63 -11.31 -0.25 -18.43
N VAL A 64 -10.52 0.77 -18.76
CA VAL A 64 -10.35 1.26 -20.14
C VAL A 64 -9.78 0.20 -21.07
N CYS A 65 -9.01 -0.77 -20.56
CA CYS A 65 -8.44 -1.88 -21.32
C CYS A 65 -8.98 -3.25 -20.87
N HIS A 66 -9.39 -3.39 -19.60
CA HIS A 66 -9.79 -4.66 -18.99
C HIS A 66 -11.27 -4.65 -18.53
N GLU A 67 -12.16 -4.07 -19.35
CA GLU A 67 -13.57 -3.88 -19.01
C GLU A 67 -14.26 -5.18 -18.57
N ASP A 68 -14.02 -6.28 -19.29
CA ASP A 68 -14.66 -7.57 -18.99
C ASP A 68 -14.21 -8.12 -17.62
N ARG A 69 -12.93 -7.95 -17.26
CA ARG A 69 -12.42 -8.37 -15.97
C ARG A 69 -12.99 -7.51 -14.84
N VAL A 70 -13.07 -6.21 -15.04
CA VAL A 70 -13.70 -5.29 -14.07
C VAL A 70 -15.17 -5.63 -13.87
N LYS A 71 -15.91 -5.93 -14.93
CA LYS A 71 -17.32 -6.36 -14.84
C LYS A 71 -17.47 -7.69 -14.10
N SER A 72 -16.57 -8.64 -14.31
CA SER A 72 -16.59 -9.92 -13.60
C SER A 72 -16.39 -9.70 -12.10
N VAL A 73 -15.30 -9.05 -11.70
CA VAL A 73 -14.99 -8.76 -10.30
C VAL A 73 -16.09 -7.93 -9.61
N ALA A 74 -16.72 -7.00 -10.32
CA ALA A 74 -17.79 -6.15 -9.76
C ALA A 74 -19.02 -6.93 -9.28
N GLN A 75 -19.22 -8.16 -9.73
CA GLN A 75 -20.31 -9.04 -9.32
C GLN A 75 -19.95 -9.94 -8.13
N THR A 76 -18.71 -9.90 -7.68
CA THR A 76 -18.16 -10.77 -6.63
C THR A 76 -17.99 -10.04 -5.29
N PRO A 77 -17.74 -10.75 -4.18
CA PRO A 77 -17.31 -10.13 -2.93
C PRO A 77 -16.02 -9.31 -3.04
N HIS A 78 -15.16 -9.58 -4.04
CA HIS A 78 -13.92 -8.86 -4.29
C HIS A 78 -14.11 -7.49 -4.97
N LYS A 79 -15.34 -7.08 -5.29
CA LYS A 79 -15.67 -5.78 -5.91
C LYS A 79 -15.12 -4.53 -5.18
N VAL A 80 -14.78 -4.68 -3.90
CA VAL A 80 -14.21 -3.60 -3.08
C VAL A 80 -12.68 -3.61 -3.07
N ILE A 81 -12.05 -4.58 -3.74
CA ILE A 81 -10.60 -4.77 -3.77
C ILE A 81 -10.07 -4.17 -5.07
N ASN A 82 -9.05 -3.31 -4.96
CA ASN A 82 -8.36 -2.77 -6.13
C ASN A 82 -7.52 -3.86 -6.81
N CYS A 83 -7.45 -3.84 -8.13
CA CYS A 83 -6.65 -4.76 -8.94
C CYS A 83 -5.19 -4.83 -8.48
N GLU A 84 -4.60 -3.70 -8.16
CA GLU A 84 -3.22 -3.60 -7.66
C GLU A 84 -3.00 -4.20 -6.25
N THR A 85 -4.06 -4.58 -5.54
CA THR A 85 -3.93 -5.32 -4.28
C THR A 85 -3.40 -6.74 -4.52
N CYS A 86 -3.80 -7.34 -5.63
CA CYS A 86 -3.37 -8.68 -6.06
C CYS A 86 -2.23 -8.62 -7.08
N HIS A 87 -2.31 -7.69 -8.02
CA HIS A 87 -1.35 -7.59 -9.12
C HIS A 87 -0.13 -6.69 -8.81
N GLY A 88 -0.08 -6.10 -7.61
CA GLY A 88 0.97 -5.16 -7.27
C GLY A 88 0.82 -3.79 -7.94
N PRO A 89 1.75 -2.87 -7.72
CA PRO A 89 1.73 -1.53 -8.30
C PRO A 89 2.07 -1.59 -9.80
N LEU A 90 1.18 -1.07 -10.64
CA LEU A 90 1.18 -1.29 -12.09
C LEU A 90 1.55 -0.05 -12.93
N ARG A 91 2.16 0.97 -12.32
CA ARG A 91 2.55 2.20 -13.05
C ARG A 91 3.46 1.92 -14.25
N THR A 92 4.28 0.87 -14.17
CA THR A 92 5.17 0.44 -15.25
C THR A 92 4.50 -0.42 -16.31
N HIS A 93 3.25 -0.84 -16.09
CA HIS A 93 2.49 -1.61 -17.09
C HIS A 93 2.04 -0.71 -18.24
N VAL A 94 1.63 0.52 -17.93
CA VAL A 94 1.35 1.57 -18.92
C VAL A 94 1.97 2.87 -18.39
N GLU A 95 2.91 3.44 -19.13
CA GLU A 95 3.52 4.72 -18.79
C GLU A 95 2.70 5.87 -19.39
N TYR A 96 2.37 6.86 -18.57
CA TYR A 96 1.64 8.06 -18.97
C TYR A 96 2.10 9.28 -18.15
N ASP A 97 1.99 10.46 -18.71
CA ASP A 97 2.38 11.72 -18.06
C ASP A 97 1.32 12.15 -17.02
N SER A 98 0.05 12.06 -17.38
CA SER A 98 -1.06 12.32 -16.45
C SER A 98 -2.15 11.27 -16.58
N ILE A 99 -2.82 10.99 -15.47
CA ILE A 99 -3.92 10.02 -15.45
C ILE A 99 -5.12 10.52 -16.24
N GLU A 100 -5.36 11.83 -16.24
CA GLU A 100 -6.45 12.47 -16.98
C GLU A 100 -6.28 12.27 -18.47
N ALA A 101 -5.08 12.54 -19.00
CA ALA A 101 -4.76 12.35 -20.41
C ALA A 101 -4.87 10.88 -20.83
N PHE A 102 -4.41 9.98 -19.97
CA PHE A 102 -4.55 8.52 -20.21
C PHE A 102 -6.02 8.08 -20.27
N LEU A 103 -6.87 8.57 -19.36
CA LEU A 103 -8.30 8.21 -19.34
C LEU A 103 -9.08 8.80 -20.51
N GLU A 104 -8.65 9.95 -21.04
CA GLU A 104 -9.26 10.56 -22.23
C GLU A 104 -8.92 9.80 -23.52
N ASN A 105 -7.66 9.34 -23.65
CA ASN A 105 -7.20 8.69 -24.88
C ASN A 105 -6.27 7.49 -24.54
N PRO A 106 -6.81 6.39 -24.05
CA PRO A 106 -6.00 5.24 -23.61
C PRO A 106 -5.26 4.53 -24.73
N ASP A 107 -5.73 4.65 -25.97
CA ASP A 107 -5.12 4.04 -27.15
C ASP A 107 -3.81 4.74 -27.60
N ASP A 108 -3.55 5.95 -27.11
CA ASP A 108 -2.33 6.70 -27.39
C ASP A 108 -1.13 6.19 -26.58
N TYR A 109 -1.35 5.28 -25.64
CA TYR A 109 -0.33 4.80 -24.70
C TYR A 109 0.01 3.33 -24.91
N ASP A 110 1.29 3.06 -25.08
CA ASP A 110 1.80 1.70 -25.25
C ASP A 110 1.85 0.95 -23.92
N ARG A 111 1.55 -0.35 -23.96
CA ARG A 111 1.73 -1.27 -22.85
C ARG A 111 3.19 -1.70 -22.80
N THR A 112 3.94 -1.20 -21.81
CA THR A 112 5.38 -1.32 -21.78
C THR A 112 5.90 -2.52 -20.99
N GLY A 113 5.08 -3.13 -20.16
CA GLY A 113 5.52 -4.24 -19.33
C GLY A 113 4.45 -5.29 -19.07
N PRO A 114 4.87 -6.52 -18.76
CA PRO A 114 3.95 -7.53 -18.25
C PRO A 114 3.40 -7.08 -16.91
N MET A 115 2.18 -7.47 -16.63
CA MET A 115 1.61 -7.37 -15.30
C MET A 115 2.31 -8.39 -14.40
N GLU A 116 2.85 -7.95 -13.28
CA GLU A 116 3.45 -8.85 -12.30
C GLU A 116 2.34 -9.72 -11.68
N ILE A 117 2.57 -11.02 -11.65
CA ILE A 117 1.64 -11.97 -11.06
C ILE A 117 2.38 -12.66 -9.90
N HIS A 118 1.94 -12.38 -8.70
CA HIS A 118 2.39 -13.12 -7.51
C HIS A 118 1.69 -14.48 -7.43
N SER A 119 2.30 -15.44 -6.76
CA SER A 119 1.66 -16.75 -6.57
C SER A 119 0.30 -16.61 -5.88
N ALA A 120 -0.68 -17.39 -6.33
CA ALA A 120 -2.02 -17.39 -5.75
C ALA A 120 -1.98 -17.73 -4.25
N GLN A 121 -1.11 -18.65 -3.85
CA GLN A 121 -0.89 -19.00 -2.46
C GLN A 121 -0.56 -17.75 -1.62
N GLU A 122 0.44 -16.96 -2.03
CA GLU A 122 0.87 -15.77 -1.26
C GLU A 122 -0.23 -14.71 -1.19
N LEU A 123 -0.98 -14.51 -2.27
CA LEU A 123 -2.02 -13.50 -2.32
C LEU A 123 -3.27 -13.90 -1.53
N CYS A 124 -3.78 -15.11 -1.76
CA CYS A 124 -5.01 -15.59 -1.12
C CYS A 124 -4.83 -15.73 0.39
N ILE A 125 -3.72 -16.32 0.82
CA ILE A 125 -3.44 -16.58 2.23
C ILE A 125 -3.33 -15.30 3.05
N LYS A 126 -2.74 -14.22 2.51
CA LYS A 126 -2.69 -12.92 3.21
C LYS A 126 -4.03 -12.48 3.76
N CYS A 127 -5.09 -12.74 3.00
CA CYS A 127 -6.43 -12.33 3.36
C CYS A 127 -7.27 -13.48 3.93
N HIS A 128 -7.15 -14.70 3.43
CA HIS A 128 -8.05 -15.79 3.73
C HIS A 128 -7.55 -16.80 4.77
N ASP A 129 -6.26 -16.80 5.11
CA ASP A 129 -5.80 -17.66 6.20
C ASP A 129 -6.39 -17.25 7.55
N ALA A 130 -6.71 -18.24 8.38
CA ALA A 130 -7.37 -18.05 9.66
C ALA A 130 -6.49 -17.29 10.65
N GLN A 131 -6.94 -16.12 11.08
CA GLN A 131 -6.26 -15.27 12.05
C GLN A 131 -7.23 -14.76 13.10
N SER A 132 -6.83 -14.83 14.38
CA SER A 132 -7.65 -14.39 15.51
C SER A 132 -8.04 -12.91 15.48
N ALA A 133 -7.28 -12.08 14.78
CA ALA A 133 -7.52 -10.63 14.67
C ALA A 133 -8.56 -10.26 13.60
N LYS A 134 -8.95 -11.18 12.73
CA LYS A 134 -9.93 -10.91 11.67
C LYS A 134 -11.37 -10.91 12.23
N PRO A 135 -12.26 -10.08 11.66
CA PRO A 135 -13.68 -10.08 12.05
C PRO A 135 -14.32 -11.45 11.85
N LYS A 136 -15.27 -11.82 12.72
CA LYS A 136 -15.98 -13.14 12.67
C LYS A 136 -16.72 -13.40 11.36
N GLY A 137 -17.14 -12.36 10.64
CA GLY A 137 -17.84 -12.48 9.35
C GLY A 137 -16.92 -12.46 8.13
N TYR A 138 -15.61 -12.33 8.34
CA TYR A 138 -14.65 -12.35 7.27
C TYR A 138 -14.39 -13.78 6.80
N PRO A 139 -14.42 -14.08 5.48
CA PRO A 139 -14.20 -15.43 4.99
C PRO A 139 -12.75 -15.87 5.27
N GLN A 140 -12.60 -16.86 6.12
CA GLN A 140 -11.33 -17.40 6.57
C GLN A 140 -11.33 -18.91 6.48
N VAL A 141 -10.19 -19.48 6.16
CA VAL A 141 -9.97 -20.92 6.09
C VAL A 141 -8.65 -21.27 6.76
N VAL A 142 -8.62 -22.39 7.47
CA VAL A 142 -7.34 -22.98 7.89
C VAL A 142 -6.78 -23.70 6.67
N VAL A 143 -5.84 -23.05 5.97
CA VAL A 143 -5.37 -23.46 4.65
C VAL A 143 -4.89 -24.91 4.64
N VAL A 144 -4.07 -25.31 5.63
CA VAL A 144 -3.55 -26.68 5.72
C VAL A 144 -4.67 -27.69 5.81
N THR A 145 -5.64 -27.50 6.72
CA THR A 145 -6.77 -28.42 6.89
C THR A 145 -7.65 -28.48 5.65
N HIS A 146 -7.87 -27.30 5.00
CA HIS A 146 -8.67 -27.23 3.78
C HIS A 146 -8.03 -28.04 2.63
N LEU A 147 -6.72 -27.97 2.48
CA LEU A 147 -6.01 -28.74 1.45
C LEU A 147 -5.93 -30.22 1.80
N GLU A 148 -5.69 -30.58 3.07
CA GLU A 148 -5.71 -31.98 3.54
C GLU A 148 -7.05 -32.66 3.26
N GLU A 149 -8.18 -31.97 3.51
CA GLU A 149 -9.54 -32.48 3.21
C GLU A 149 -9.78 -32.70 1.70
N ARG A 150 -8.97 -32.07 0.85
CA ARG A 150 -9.03 -32.21 -0.62
C ARG A 150 -7.94 -33.10 -1.18
N GLU A 151 -7.09 -33.70 -0.33
CA GLU A 151 -5.95 -34.53 -0.70
C GLU A 151 -4.93 -33.77 -1.58
N MET A 152 -4.74 -32.46 -1.33
CA MET A 152 -3.88 -31.55 -2.07
C MET A 152 -2.72 -31.08 -1.21
N GLU A 153 -1.58 -30.80 -1.86
CA GLU A 153 -0.42 -30.22 -1.22
C GLU A 153 -0.36 -28.69 -1.42
N LEU A 154 0.32 -28.01 -0.53
CA LEU A 154 0.47 -26.56 -0.59
C LEU A 154 1.49 -26.15 -1.66
N GLU A 155 1.02 -25.87 -2.86
CA GLU A 155 1.81 -25.38 -4.01
C GLU A 155 1.48 -23.92 -4.36
N PRO A 156 2.35 -23.21 -5.10
CA PRO A 156 2.17 -21.78 -5.37
C PRO A 156 0.81 -21.39 -5.97
N ASP A 157 0.24 -22.21 -6.82
CA ASP A 157 -1.00 -21.90 -7.54
C ASP A 157 -2.16 -22.85 -7.19
N VAL A 158 -2.03 -23.65 -6.13
CA VAL A 158 -3.01 -24.65 -5.71
C VAL A 158 -4.43 -24.08 -5.53
N CYS A 159 -4.55 -22.84 -5.10
CA CYS A 159 -5.86 -22.20 -4.94
C CYS A 159 -6.60 -22.04 -6.27
N LEU A 160 -5.87 -21.87 -7.37
CA LEU A 160 -6.43 -21.66 -8.72
C LEU A 160 -6.96 -22.95 -9.37
N GLU A 161 -6.67 -24.10 -8.80
CA GLU A 161 -7.22 -25.37 -9.32
C GLU A 161 -8.74 -25.48 -9.10
N CYS A 162 -9.27 -24.75 -8.10
CA CYS A 162 -10.68 -24.75 -7.76
C CYS A 162 -11.32 -23.34 -7.79
N HIS A 163 -10.55 -22.28 -7.56
CA HIS A 163 -11.05 -20.92 -7.45
C HIS A 163 -10.59 -20.03 -8.60
N ASP A 164 -11.51 -19.37 -9.30
CA ASP A 164 -11.17 -18.31 -10.24
C ASP A 164 -10.80 -17.03 -9.43
N PRO A 165 -9.62 -16.43 -9.64
CA PRO A 165 -9.20 -15.26 -8.86
C PRO A 165 -10.08 -14.03 -9.08
N HIS A 166 -10.77 -13.92 -10.22
CA HIS A 166 -11.67 -12.82 -10.55
C HIS A 166 -13.13 -13.12 -10.21
N ASP A 167 -13.48 -14.39 -10.00
CA ASP A 167 -14.78 -14.85 -9.48
C ASP A 167 -14.58 -16.04 -8.53
N PRO A 168 -14.08 -15.79 -7.29
CA PRO A 168 -13.68 -16.86 -6.37
C PRO A 168 -14.84 -17.64 -5.75
N GLN A 169 -16.07 -17.39 -6.17
CA GLN A 169 -17.23 -18.17 -5.73
C GLN A 169 -17.21 -19.53 -6.44
N MET A 170 -17.40 -20.56 -5.64
CA MET A 170 -17.64 -21.92 -6.14
C MET A 170 -19.12 -22.13 -6.40
#